data_b492b39c2691c2f70a32781d030b4097
#
_entry.id   b492b39c2691c2f70a32781d030b4097
#
_cell.length_a   1.000
_cell.length_b   1.000
_cell.length_c   1.000
_cell.angle_alpha   90.00
_cell.angle_beta   90.00
_cell.angle_gamma   90.00
#
_symmetry.space_group_name_H-M   'P 1'
#
loop_
_entity.id
_entity.type
_entity.pdbx_description
1 polymer ?
#
loop_
_entity_poly.entity_id
_entity_poly.type
_entity_poly.pdbx_seq_one_letter_code
_entity_poly.pdbx_strand_id
1 'polypeptide(L)'
;NPAPGALVKSNRMIYVTITKRSADKILSGRLPEMYGKSYDRKKRELEEHFEIKSRIIDTRYDPGDPRQVLEVKYKGKTVMDSKGRDNSVQIEKGDYLDFIISARSGGKVEVPDLTCKTYEEAQFLLEGLGLVIGEVTQSGDIQDLNTAYIISQEPGPDGSMIEMESAIRVTVSQSKPATCL
;
A
#
# COMPACT_ATOMS: atom_id res chain seq x y z
N ASN A 1 43.03 29.74 4.08
CA ASN A 1 43.90 28.57 4.04
C ASN A 1 45.11 28.62 4.96
N PRO A 2 45.00 28.94 6.24
CA PRO A 2 46.12 28.66 7.13
C PRO A 2 46.21 27.14 7.36
N ALA A 3 47.43 26.62 7.47
CA ALA A 3 47.65 25.24 7.84
C ALA A 3 47.18 24.99 9.28
N PRO A 4 46.86 23.70 9.65
CA PRO A 4 46.54 23.38 11.03
C PRO A 4 47.63 23.84 12.00
N GLY A 5 47.23 24.57 13.05
CA GLY A 5 48.14 25.12 14.05
C GLY A 5 48.81 26.49 13.69
N ALA A 6 48.53 27.05 12.52
CA ALA A 6 49.05 28.37 12.18
C ALA A 6 48.35 29.47 12.99
N LEU A 7 49.16 30.39 13.58
CA LEU A 7 48.65 31.58 14.25
C LEU A 7 48.13 32.57 13.22
N VAL A 8 46.90 32.99 13.35
CA VAL A 8 46.26 33.99 12.48
C VAL A 8 45.88 35.24 13.27
N LYS A 9 45.86 36.40 12.63
CA LYS A 9 45.41 37.65 13.25
C LYS A 9 43.94 37.53 13.66
N SER A 10 43.59 38.14 14.79
CA SER A 10 42.19 38.25 15.23
C SER A 10 41.35 38.94 14.13
N ASN A 11 40.10 38.55 14.02
CA ASN A 11 39.14 38.99 12.99
C ASN A 11 39.46 38.60 11.54
N ARG A 12 40.35 37.62 11.30
CA ARG A 12 40.53 37.09 9.95
C ARG A 12 39.41 36.12 9.58
N MET A 13 38.78 36.34 8.44
CA MET A 13 37.79 35.45 7.90
C MET A 13 38.47 34.20 7.30
N ILE A 14 38.05 33.03 7.74
CA ILE A 14 38.54 31.73 7.25
C ILE A 14 37.45 31.11 6.42
N TYR A 15 37.72 30.85 5.15
CA TYR A 15 36.81 30.12 4.26
C TYR A 15 37.10 28.63 4.36
N VAL A 16 36.07 27.89 4.76
CA VAL A 16 36.11 26.40 4.81
C VAL A 16 35.26 25.84 3.66
N THR A 17 35.91 25.15 2.75
CA THR A 17 35.21 24.42 1.70
C THR A 17 34.93 23.00 2.18
N ILE A 18 33.66 22.64 2.33
CA ILE A 18 33.22 21.29 2.68
C ILE A 18 32.81 20.60 1.40
N THR A 19 33.51 19.54 1.04
CA THR A 19 33.08 18.66 -0.07
C THR A 19 32.02 17.73 0.42
N LYS A 20 30.78 17.87 -0.08
CA LYS A 20 29.72 16.89 0.14
C LYS A 20 30.01 15.69 -0.78
N ARG A 21 30.42 14.55 -0.22
CA ARG A 21 30.40 13.29 -0.98
C ARG A 21 28.97 13.01 -1.40
N SER A 22 28.73 12.89 -2.71
CA SER A 22 27.47 12.30 -3.17
C SER A 22 27.41 10.87 -2.64
N ALA A 23 26.28 10.51 -2.04
CA ALA A 23 26.08 9.12 -1.62
C ALA A 23 26.18 8.19 -2.84
N ASP A 24 26.84 7.05 -2.65
CA ASP A 24 26.88 6.01 -3.68
C ASP A 24 25.45 5.60 -4.04
N LYS A 25 25.21 5.40 -5.34
CA LYS A 25 23.88 5.05 -5.84
C LYS A 25 23.87 3.61 -6.34
N ILE A 26 22.77 2.95 -6.09
CA ILE A 26 22.49 1.59 -6.57
C ILE A 26 21.26 1.65 -7.48
N LEU A 27 21.31 0.98 -8.62
CA LEU A 27 20.14 0.79 -9.46
C LEU A 27 19.17 -0.22 -8.82
N SER A 28 17.89 0.08 -8.83
CA SER A 28 16.83 -0.80 -8.31
C SER A 28 16.87 -2.21 -8.92
N GLY A 29 17.31 -2.33 -10.17
CA GLY A 29 17.50 -3.62 -10.83
C GLY A 29 18.56 -4.54 -10.17
N ARG A 30 19.45 -3.99 -9.33
CA ARG A 30 20.44 -4.77 -8.56
C ARG A 30 19.95 -5.22 -7.19
N LEU A 31 18.79 -4.70 -6.74
CA LEU A 31 18.22 -5.12 -5.48
C LEU A 31 17.64 -6.52 -5.57
N PRO A 32 17.55 -7.25 -4.45
CA PRO A 32 16.92 -8.56 -4.42
C PRO A 32 15.44 -8.49 -4.79
N GLU A 33 14.87 -9.64 -5.17
CA GLU A 33 13.41 -9.74 -5.31
C GLU A 33 12.76 -9.61 -3.94
N MET A 34 11.79 -8.69 -3.83
CA MET A 34 11.14 -8.37 -2.56
C MET A 34 9.64 -8.67 -2.56
N TYR A 35 8.96 -8.52 -3.71
CA TYR A 35 7.53 -8.76 -3.81
C TYR A 35 7.17 -10.19 -3.37
N GLY A 36 6.12 -10.34 -2.55
CA GLY A 36 5.68 -11.61 -2.00
C GLY A 36 6.66 -12.29 -1.03
N LYS A 37 7.70 -11.57 -0.57
CA LYS A 37 8.68 -12.09 0.40
C LYS A 37 8.48 -11.45 1.78
N SER A 38 8.95 -12.13 2.84
CA SER A 38 8.91 -11.60 4.20
C SER A 38 9.67 -10.27 4.30
N TYR A 39 8.98 -9.23 4.78
CA TYR A 39 9.57 -7.92 5.02
C TYR A 39 10.78 -7.99 5.95
N ASP A 40 10.67 -8.71 7.06
CA ASP A 40 11.72 -8.77 8.08
C ASP A 40 13.02 -9.40 7.55
N ARG A 41 12.90 -10.40 6.67
CA ARG A 41 14.04 -11.00 5.98
C ARG A 41 14.66 -10.01 4.99
N LYS A 42 13.82 -9.31 4.20
CA LYS A 42 14.31 -8.36 3.19
C LYS A 42 14.89 -7.10 3.79
N LYS A 43 14.34 -6.63 4.90
CA LYS A 43 14.93 -5.54 5.68
C LYS A 43 16.39 -5.83 6.06
N ARG A 44 16.65 -6.99 6.66
CA ARG A 44 18.02 -7.38 7.04
C ARG A 44 18.94 -7.47 5.82
N GLU A 45 18.50 -8.11 4.74
CA GLU A 45 19.27 -8.23 3.50
C GLU A 45 19.64 -6.86 2.89
N LEU A 46 18.71 -5.90 2.91
CA LEU A 46 18.96 -4.54 2.43
C LEU A 46 19.94 -3.77 3.31
N GLU A 47 19.82 -3.88 4.62
CA GLU A 47 20.71 -3.21 5.57
C GLU A 47 22.14 -3.79 5.53
N GLU A 48 22.28 -5.12 5.48
CA GLU A 48 23.58 -5.82 5.54
C GLU A 48 24.35 -5.74 4.23
N HIS A 49 23.69 -5.88 3.08
CA HIS A 49 24.37 -6.00 1.79
C HIS A 49 24.31 -4.77 0.91
N PHE A 50 23.31 -3.90 1.12
CA PHE A 50 23.09 -2.74 0.25
C PHE A 50 23.21 -1.40 0.96
N GLU A 51 23.35 -1.38 2.28
CA GLU A 51 23.38 -0.16 3.09
C GLU A 51 22.12 0.71 2.88
N ILE A 52 20.98 0.06 2.61
CA ILE A 52 19.69 0.72 2.40
C ILE A 52 18.79 0.42 3.61
N LYS A 53 18.18 1.46 4.16
CA LYS A 53 17.23 1.35 5.26
C LYS A 53 15.84 1.05 4.73
N SER A 54 14.99 0.50 5.58
CA SER A 54 13.60 0.21 5.22
C SER A 54 12.64 0.70 6.29
N ARG A 55 11.46 1.14 5.88
CA ARG A 55 10.36 1.48 6.79
C ARG A 55 9.03 1.04 6.18
N ILE A 56 8.11 0.65 7.04
CA ILE A 56 6.73 0.35 6.63
C ILE A 56 5.97 1.68 6.64
N ILE A 57 5.30 2.00 5.54
CA ILE A 57 4.49 3.21 5.40
C ILE A 57 3.00 2.90 5.39
N ASP A 58 2.62 1.66 5.05
CA ASP A 58 1.22 1.24 4.99
C ASP A 58 1.10 -0.28 5.12
N THR A 59 -0.10 -0.75 5.47
CA THR A 59 -0.47 -2.16 5.48
C THR A 59 -1.75 -2.36 4.68
N ARG A 60 -1.79 -3.41 3.85
CA ARG A 60 -2.98 -3.80 3.09
C ARG A 60 -3.42 -5.19 3.49
N TYR A 61 -4.73 -5.40 3.51
CA TYR A 61 -5.26 -6.73 3.70
C TYR A 61 -4.80 -7.66 2.56
N ASP A 62 -4.31 -8.81 2.95
CA ASP A 62 -3.98 -9.91 2.06
C ASP A 62 -4.21 -11.22 2.83
N PRO A 63 -4.99 -12.17 2.27
CA PRO A 63 -5.31 -13.45 2.95
C PRO A 63 -4.11 -14.37 3.12
N GLY A 64 -2.99 -14.06 2.45
CA GLY A 64 -1.73 -14.80 2.56
C GLY A 64 -1.05 -14.62 3.91
N ASP A 65 0.25 -14.95 3.95
CA ASP A 65 1.02 -14.77 5.18
C ASP A 65 1.18 -13.28 5.51
N PRO A 66 1.06 -12.90 6.79
CA PRO A 66 1.23 -11.51 7.20
C PRO A 66 2.68 -11.05 7.01
N ARG A 67 2.87 -9.74 6.88
CA ARG A 67 4.17 -9.09 6.73
C ARG A 67 4.94 -9.49 5.45
N GLN A 68 4.23 -9.89 4.40
CA GLN A 68 4.81 -10.02 3.07
C GLN A 68 4.83 -8.65 2.37
N VAL A 69 5.84 -8.43 1.55
CA VAL A 69 6.00 -7.19 0.78
C VAL A 69 5.01 -7.19 -0.38
N LEU A 70 4.12 -6.21 -0.41
CA LEU A 70 3.15 -6.00 -1.49
C LEU A 70 3.61 -4.91 -2.47
N GLU A 71 4.29 -3.90 -1.96
CA GLU A 71 4.80 -2.81 -2.79
C GLU A 71 6.04 -2.19 -2.14
N VAL A 72 6.99 -1.75 -2.97
CA VAL A 72 8.19 -1.03 -2.55
C VAL A 72 8.25 0.29 -3.29
N LYS A 73 8.44 1.39 -2.55
CA LYS A 73 8.58 2.73 -3.09
C LYS A 73 9.92 3.37 -2.70
N TYR A 74 10.38 4.27 -3.53
CA TYR A 74 11.50 5.15 -3.23
C TYR A 74 11.12 6.58 -3.56
N LYS A 75 11.14 7.45 -2.54
CA LYS A 75 10.74 8.87 -2.66
C LYS A 75 9.38 9.04 -3.35
N GLY A 76 8.40 8.18 -2.99
CA GLY A 76 7.04 8.20 -3.52
C GLY A 76 6.84 7.48 -4.86
N LYS A 77 7.91 7.10 -5.57
CA LYS A 77 7.82 6.35 -6.83
C LYS A 77 7.85 4.84 -6.56
N THR A 78 6.92 4.10 -7.15
CA THR A 78 6.91 2.62 -7.07
C THR A 78 8.15 2.05 -7.77
N VAL A 79 8.88 1.22 -7.04
CA VAL A 79 10.09 0.52 -7.50
C VAL A 79 9.78 -0.93 -7.83
N MET A 80 8.85 -1.54 -7.07
CA MET A 80 8.47 -2.95 -7.23
C MET A 80 7.06 -3.17 -6.68
N ASP A 81 6.25 -3.90 -7.43
CA ASP A 81 4.89 -4.33 -7.06
C ASP A 81 4.53 -5.66 -7.74
N SER A 82 3.23 -6.03 -7.73
CA SER A 82 2.72 -7.23 -8.41
C SER A 82 2.89 -7.21 -9.94
N LYS A 83 3.07 -6.03 -10.54
CA LYS A 83 3.24 -5.86 -11.98
C LYS A 83 4.70 -5.99 -12.42
N GLY A 84 5.63 -5.95 -11.46
CA GLY A 84 7.05 -6.09 -11.72
C GLY A 84 7.92 -5.03 -11.05
N ARG A 85 9.11 -4.83 -11.61
CA ARG A 85 10.14 -3.94 -11.07
C ARG A 85 10.52 -2.85 -12.08
N ASP A 86 10.61 -1.60 -11.63
CA ASP A 86 11.30 -0.55 -12.38
C ASP A 86 12.80 -0.63 -12.09
N ASN A 87 13.56 -1.14 -13.04
CA ASN A 87 15.01 -1.35 -12.91
C ASN A 87 15.85 -0.07 -13.04
N SER A 88 15.24 1.05 -13.37
CA SER A 88 15.92 2.31 -13.72
C SER A 88 16.10 3.27 -12.54
N VAL A 89 15.44 3.01 -11.41
CA VAL A 89 15.46 3.92 -10.26
C VAL A 89 16.82 3.90 -9.57
N GLN A 90 17.42 5.06 -9.41
CA GLN A 90 18.66 5.23 -8.66
C GLN A 90 18.35 5.49 -7.18
N ILE A 91 18.81 4.61 -6.31
CA ILE A 91 18.61 4.64 -4.86
C ILE A 91 19.94 5.00 -4.21
N GLU A 92 19.94 6.00 -3.35
CA GLU A 92 21.14 6.43 -2.61
C GLU A 92 21.35 5.52 -1.39
N LYS A 93 22.60 5.06 -1.17
CA LYS A 93 22.98 4.32 0.04
C LYS A 93 22.72 5.17 1.28
N GLY A 94 22.18 4.56 2.32
CA GLY A 94 21.78 5.23 3.55
C GLY A 94 20.36 5.77 3.54
N ASP A 95 19.70 5.84 2.38
CA ASP A 95 18.30 6.27 2.25
C ASP A 95 17.32 5.16 2.64
N TYR A 96 16.04 5.52 2.69
CA TYR A 96 14.94 4.62 3.03
C TYR A 96 14.21 4.14 1.79
N LEU A 97 13.91 2.84 1.75
CA LEU A 97 12.84 2.28 0.94
C LEU A 97 11.56 2.20 1.78
N ASP A 98 10.48 2.62 1.19
CA ASP A 98 9.14 2.62 1.77
C ASP A 98 8.42 1.34 1.36
N PHE A 99 7.92 0.59 2.36
CA PHE A 99 7.27 -0.70 2.15
C PHE A 99 5.80 -0.63 2.48
N ILE A 100 4.98 -1.25 1.63
CA ILE A 100 3.60 -1.61 1.92
C ILE A 100 3.58 -3.13 2.07
N ILE A 101 3.06 -3.60 3.20
CA ILE A 101 3.10 -5.02 3.57
C ILE A 101 1.70 -5.59 3.78
N SER A 102 1.59 -6.92 3.69
CA SER A 102 0.35 -7.64 3.98
C SER A 102 0.02 -7.65 5.46
N ALA A 103 -1.26 -7.57 5.77
CA ALA A 103 -1.83 -7.81 7.09
C ALA A 103 -3.08 -8.69 6.97
N ARG A 104 -3.25 -9.60 7.94
CA ARG A 104 -4.47 -10.46 8.02
C ARG A 104 -5.62 -9.76 8.73
N SER A 105 -5.35 -8.69 9.45
CA SER A 105 -6.35 -7.88 10.15
C SER A 105 -5.86 -6.44 10.25
N GLY A 106 -6.77 -5.48 10.32
CA GLY A 106 -6.46 -4.06 10.48
C GLY A 106 -5.81 -3.40 9.26
N GLY A 107 -5.95 -3.99 8.06
CA GLY A 107 -5.50 -3.40 6.81
C GLY A 107 -6.63 -2.66 6.09
N LYS A 108 -6.29 -2.09 4.93
CA LYS A 108 -7.28 -1.53 4.01
C LYS A 108 -7.55 -2.51 2.88
N VAL A 109 -8.79 -2.55 2.45
CA VAL A 109 -9.25 -3.36 1.32
C VAL A 109 -9.96 -2.46 0.31
N GLU A 110 -9.81 -2.78 -0.97
CA GLU A 110 -10.52 -2.07 -2.03
C GLU A 110 -12.02 -2.36 -1.94
N VAL A 111 -12.85 -1.34 -2.14
CA VAL A 111 -14.31 -1.47 -2.14
C VAL A 111 -14.74 -2.35 -3.33
N PRO A 112 -15.33 -3.53 -3.07
CA PRO A 112 -15.76 -4.41 -4.15
C PRO A 112 -17.03 -3.89 -4.83
N ASP A 113 -17.24 -4.27 -6.09
CA ASP A 113 -18.51 -4.03 -6.76
C ASP A 113 -19.54 -5.11 -6.36
N LEU A 114 -20.57 -4.66 -5.65
CA LEU A 114 -21.70 -5.47 -5.20
C LEU A 114 -22.91 -5.34 -6.10
N THR A 115 -22.92 -4.39 -7.06
CA THR A 115 -24.06 -4.17 -7.92
C THR A 115 -24.35 -5.43 -8.75
N CYS A 116 -25.65 -5.70 -8.96
CA CYS A 116 -26.13 -6.90 -9.66
C CYS A 116 -25.92 -8.25 -8.93
N LYS A 117 -25.28 -8.25 -7.78
CA LYS A 117 -25.18 -9.47 -6.94
C LYS A 117 -26.42 -9.60 -6.06
N THR A 118 -26.76 -10.82 -5.68
CA THR A 118 -27.75 -11.03 -4.63
C THR A 118 -27.17 -10.63 -3.27
N TYR A 119 -28.05 -10.37 -2.31
CA TYR A 119 -27.64 -10.05 -0.94
C TYR A 119 -26.75 -11.14 -0.33
N GLU A 120 -27.11 -12.42 -0.54
CA GLU A 120 -26.31 -13.57 -0.07
C GLU A 120 -24.93 -13.61 -0.72
N GLU A 121 -24.84 -13.42 -2.04
CA GLU A 121 -23.54 -13.36 -2.76
C GLU A 121 -22.66 -12.22 -2.26
N ALA A 122 -23.27 -11.05 -2.01
CA ALA A 122 -22.56 -9.91 -1.49
C ALA A 122 -22.06 -10.11 -0.05
N GLN A 123 -22.88 -10.73 0.79
CA GLN A 123 -22.50 -11.06 2.15
C GLN A 123 -21.28 -12.01 2.16
N PHE A 124 -21.34 -13.07 1.37
CA PHE A 124 -20.22 -14.01 1.23
C PHE A 124 -18.93 -13.34 0.73
N LEU A 125 -19.07 -12.46 -0.27
CA LEU A 125 -17.91 -11.71 -0.81
C LEU A 125 -17.30 -10.79 0.25
N LEU A 126 -18.15 -10.04 0.98
CA LEU A 126 -17.68 -9.10 2.00
C LEU A 126 -17.04 -9.81 3.20
N GLU A 127 -17.59 -10.93 3.64
CA GLU A 127 -16.98 -11.77 4.69
C GLU A 127 -15.57 -12.22 4.28
N GLY A 128 -15.39 -12.66 3.03
CA GLY A 128 -14.08 -13.03 2.49
C GLY A 128 -13.07 -11.89 2.45
N LEU A 129 -13.54 -10.65 2.37
CA LEU A 129 -12.72 -9.43 2.36
C LEU A 129 -12.58 -8.78 3.75
N GLY A 130 -13.20 -9.37 4.78
CA GLY A 130 -13.21 -8.80 6.13
C GLY A 130 -14.01 -7.50 6.23
N LEU A 131 -15.03 -7.34 5.37
CA LEU A 131 -15.99 -6.24 5.39
C LEU A 131 -17.36 -6.74 5.86
N VAL A 132 -18.26 -5.81 6.19
CA VAL A 132 -19.63 -6.16 6.62
C VAL A 132 -20.67 -5.38 5.82
N ILE A 133 -21.87 -5.96 5.65
CA ILE A 133 -23.03 -5.21 5.18
C ILE A 133 -23.53 -4.34 6.35
N GLY A 134 -23.65 -3.07 6.10
CA GLY A 134 -24.19 -2.10 7.06
C GLY A 134 -25.69 -1.94 6.93
N GLU A 135 -26.15 -0.69 6.76
CA GLU A 135 -27.56 -0.37 6.57
C GLU A 135 -28.08 -0.92 5.24
N VAL A 136 -29.22 -1.57 5.27
CA VAL A 136 -29.90 -2.11 4.09
C VAL A 136 -31.17 -1.33 3.84
N THR A 137 -31.21 -0.59 2.72
CA THR A 137 -32.41 0.13 2.25
C THR A 137 -33.17 -0.75 1.26
N GLN A 138 -34.45 -0.89 1.43
CA GLN A 138 -35.30 -1.69 0.54
C GLN A 138 -35.97 -0.79 -0.51
N SER A 139 -35.87 -1.17 -1.77
CA SER A 139 -36.57 -0.52 -2.89
C SER A 139 -37.71 -1.41 -3.37
N GLY A 140 -38.93 -1.07 -2.97
CA GLY A 140 -40.15 -1.88 -3.21
C GLY A 140 -40.34 -3.00 -2.17
N ASP A 141 -41.29 -3.91 -2.45
CA ASP A 141 -41.59 -5.03 -1.59
C ASP A 141 -40.53 -6.11 -1.76
N ILE A 142 -39.85 -6.47 -0.67
CA ILE A 142 -38.87 -7.55 -0.63
C ILE A 142 -39.51 -8.78 0.01
N GLN A 143 -39.63 -9.85 -0.75
CA GLN A 143 -40.17 -11.13 -0.27
C GLN A 143 -39.12 -11.96 0.44
N ASP A 144 -37.89 -11.99 -0.11
CA ASP A 144 -36.74 -12.68 0.45
C ASP A 144 -35.50 -11.83 0.23
N LEU A 145 -34.91 -11.39 1.33
CA LEU A 145 -33.74 -10.53 1.32
C LEU A 145 -32.51 -11.24 0.69
N ASN A 146 -32.35 -12.51 0.93
CA ASN A 146 -31.17 -13.26 0.44
C ASN A 146 -31.13 -13.31 -1.08
N THR A 147 -32.27 -13.35 -1.74
CA THR A 147 -32.42 -13.38 -3.20
C THR A 147 -32.59 -12.00 -3.82
N ALA A 148 -32.71 -10.94 -3.01
CA ALA A 148 -32.81 -9.57 -3.49
C ALA A 148 -31.49 -9.10 -4.08
N TYR A 149 -31.58 -8.36 -5.18
CA TYR A 149 -30.40 -7.82 -5.89
C TYR A 149 -29.98 -6.48 -5.34
N ILE A 150 -28.68 -6.28 -5.21
CA ILE A 150 -28.10 -4.96 -4.85
C ILE A 150 -28.15 -4.07 -6.10
N ILE A 151 -28.84 -2.93 -5.93
CA ILE A 151 -29.01 -1.91 -6.99
C ILE A 151 -28.12 -0.70 -6.80
N SER A 152 -27.66 -0.45 -5.57
CA SER A 152 -26.67 0.58 -5.28
C SER A 152 -25.93 0.26 -3.98
N GLN A 153 -24.75 0.84 -3.83
CA GLN A 153 -23.92 0.69 -2.63
C GLN A 153 -23.23 2.01 -2.26
N GLU A 154 -22.84 2.16 -1.01
CA GLU A 154 -22.03 3.26 -0.51
C GLU A 154 -21.05 2.75 0.58
N PRO A 155 -19.71 2.94 0.41
CA PRO A 155 -19.04 3.60 -0.70
C PRO A 155 -19.16 2.83 -2.02
N GLY A 156 -19.05 3.56 -3.14
CA GLY A 156 -19.07 2.99 -4.49
C GLY A 156 -17.78 2.25 -4.85
N PRO A 157 -17.80 1.39 -5.88
CA PRO A 157 -16.63 0.63 -6.34
C PRO A 157 -15.74 1.50 -7.26
N ASP A 158 -15.19 2.57 -6.73
CA ASP A 158 -14.37 3.56 -7.44
C ASP A 158 -12.86 3.33 -7.30
N GLY A 159 -12.47 2.19 -6.73
CA GLY A 159 -11.08 1.86 -6.41
C GLY A 159 -10.59 2.44 -5.08
N SER A 160 -11.48 3.04 -4.28
CA SER A 160 -11.16 3.53 -2.95
C SER A 160 -10.83 2.39 -1.99
N MET A 161 -9.94 2.68 -1.04
CA MET A 161 -9.52 1.73 -0.01
C MET A 161 -10.21 2.08 1.30
N ILE A 162 -10.90 1.12 1.91
CA ILE A 162 -11.54 1.26 3.23
C ILE A 162 -10.90 0.33 4.27
N GLU A 163 -11.01 0.72 5.53
CA GLU A 163 -10.52 -0.11 6.65
C GLU A 163 -11.29 -1.43 6.70
N MET A 164 -10.63 -2.51 7.11
CA MET A 164 -11.32 -3.77 7.43
C MET A 164 -12.38 -3.55 8.51
N GLU A 165 -13.38 -4.40 8.53
CA GLU A 165 -14.56 -4.31 9.40
C GLU A 165 -15.47 -3.08 9.12
N SER A 166 -15.11 -2.26 8.12
CA SER A 166 -15.98 -1.19 7.65
C SER A 166 -17.27 -1.74 7.05
N ALA A 167 -18.35 -1.00 7.26
CA ALA A 167 -19.67 -1.36 6.75
C ALA A 167 -19.91 -0.71 5.38
N ILE A 168 -20.43 -1.49 4.43
CA ILE A 168 -20.95 -0.99 3.15
C ILE A 168 -22.46 -0.94 3.22
N ARG A 169 -23.04 0.24 3.02
CA ARG A 169 -24.49 0.41 2.92
C ARG A 169 -24.96 -0.05 1.54
N VAL A 170 -26.08 -0.73 1.49
CA VAL A 170 -26.63 -1.24 0.23
C VAL A 170 -28.11 -0.95 0.10
N THR A 171 -28.56 -0.70 -1.15
CA THR A 171 -29.98 -0.66 -1.49
C THR A 171 -30.30 -1.93 -2.29
N VAL A 172 -31.36 -2.62 -1.92
CA VAL A 172 -31.76 -3.90 -2.52
C VAL A 172 -33.14 -3.80 -3.17
N SER A 173 -33.34 -4.58 -4.23
CA SER A 173 -34.63 -4.76 -4.91
C SER A 173 -34.88 -6.23 -5.18
N GLN A 174 -36.15 -6.68 -5.06
CA GLN A 174 -36.51 -8.06 -5.39
C GLN A 174 -36.34 -8.37 -6.87
N SER A 175 -36.54 -7.38 -7.73
CA SER A 175 -36.40 -7.53 -9.17
C SER A 175 -34.96 -7.27 -9.62
N LYS A 176 -34.41 -8.16 -10.46
CA LYS A 176 -33.09 -7.94 -11.08
C LYS A 176 -33.13 -6.67 -11.93
N PRO A 177 -32.24 -5.69 -11.70
CA PRO A 177 -32.17 -4.48 -12.52
C PRO A 177 -31.91 -4.77 -13.99
N ALA A 178 -32.53 -4.02 -14.88
CA ALA A 178 -32.32 -4.17 -16.34
C ALA A 178 -30.86 -3.88 -16.78
N THR A 179 -30.08 -3.20 -15.94
CA THR A 179 -28.64 -2.93 -16.15
C THR A 179 -27.76 -4.14 -15.83
N CYS A 180 -28.30 -5.17 -15.21
CA CYS A 180 -27.56 -6.38 -14.86
C CYS A 180 -27.77 -7.43 -15.96
N LEU A 181 -26.80 -7.58 -16.81
CA LEU A 181 -26.79 -8.61 -17.88
C LEU A 181 -26.62 -10.03 -17.33
#